data_f523429b8992892a80a751ddb2c7d586
#
_entry.id   f523429b8992892a80a751ddb2c7d586
#
_cell.length_a   1.000
_cell.length_b   1.000
_cell.length_c   1.000
_cell.angle_alpha   90.00
_cell.angle_beta   90.00
_cell.angle_gamma   90.00
#
_symmetry.space_group_name_H-M   'P 1'
#
loop_
_entity.id
_entity.type
_entity.pdbx_description
1 polymer ?
#
loop_
_entity_poly.entity_id
_entity_poly.type
_entity_poly.pdbx_seq_one_letter_code
_entity_poly.pdbx_strand_id
1 'polypeptide(L)'
;MLQSSFLPAWMAIQSISDIFGFHSPAVPRFNPAEATIQSVHRALLANISSPETRLTCREVVTAFLTQIETYNPRINAIISLDATSLSVADELDAWLQDSLEDDSDTPKDNSNSWSDITSLMPLYCIPVLLKDNIDTANLSTTAGCAALSGSPPPAHDAPVVKALRDAGAVILGKTNMHEMALEGLTVSSLGGQTLNPYDTTRTPGGSSGGTGAAVASSFAVLGLGTDTVNSLRSPASANGLFSLRPTRGLISRAGVLPVSYTQDTVGPIARCVWDLAVSLNVMTGGEWFDERDNMTALRPRHVRGLDYTASLSKYQGEYGGESLLGVKFGLIEGFMNRADNSETTPVNKAMCAMVCKLKKAGAIVIPITDSMYNSTAILGLDVQAYEYREMVDAYLQGLHGEESRSPRTMASLYSEIDNQEDSFLVIPHQYPFIQSALVSSPLNVSYAQKQLAINALTLSVKRTFSSLNLDVLIYPQQQNLPVRIGSRNQYGRNGILAALTGNPVVTVPAGYSNRDIFRNIPSGVPIGMEIMGLPWEEETLLSIAARIEALEKIRTPPILKAKKRKGDYGKWIENTPKVVPDRKNIHSMYPLGLYRVN
;
A
#
# COMPACT_ATOMS: atom_id res chain seq x y z
N MET A 1 48.06 5.50 3.20
CA MET A 1 47.44 5.19 4.48
C MET A 1 46.46 6.31 4.81
N LEU A 2 45.22 6.18 4.38
CA LEU A 2 44.07 6.94 4.84
C LEU A 2 42.94 5.94 4.88
N GLN A 3 42.71 5.36 6.06
CA GLN A 3 41.53 4.57 6.35
C GLN A 3 40.35 5.54 6.37
N SER A 4 39.59 5.59 5.29
CA SER A 4 38.22 6.11 5.31
C SER A 4 37.33 5.04 5.88
N SER A 5 37.00 5.18 7.16
CA SER A 5 35.97 4.39 7.81
C SER A 5 34.60 4.71 7.15
N PHE A 6 34.18 3.92 6.20
CA PHE A 6 32.79 3.90 5.74
C PHE A 6 31.93 3.35 6.88
N LEU A 7 31.25 4.23 7.60
CA LEU A 7 30.11 3.86 8.42
C LEU A 7 29.02 3.33 7.49
N PRO A 8 28.44 2.16 7.76
CA PRO A 8 27.39 1.61 6.92
C PRO A 8 26.17 2.55 6.94
N ALA A 9 25.64 2.86 5.76
CA ALA A 9 24.55 3.80 5.51
C ALA A 9 23.20 3.48 6.20
N TRP A 10 23.10 2.42 6.97
CA TRP A 10 21.90 2.06 7.74
C TRP A 10 21.91 2.55 9.20
N MET A 11 22.84 3.48 9.52
CA MET A 11 23.02 3.99 10.87
C MET A 11 22.03 5.06 11.29
N ALA A 12 20.98 5.32 10.60
CA ALA A 12 20.14 6.40 11.12
C ALA A 12 18.69 6.33 10.65
N ILE A 13 17.88 5.54 11.33
CA ILE A 13 16.70 6.21 11.83
C ILE A 13 17.20 6.99 13.05
N GLN A 14 17.64 8.23 12.85
CA GLN A 14 17.80 9.19 13.93
C GLN A 14 16.52 9.16 14.76
N SER A 15 16.64 9.27 16.09
CA SER A 15 15.44 9.33 16.91
C SER A 15 14.56 10.47 16.38
N ILE A 16 13.23 10.33 16.44
CA ILE A 16 12.33 11.42 16.05
C ILE A 16 12.67 12.69 16.82
N SER A 17 13.12 12.57 18.07
CA SER A 17 13.63 13.69 18.86
C SER A 17 14.88 14.35 18.25
N ASP A 18 15.76 13.60 17.59
CA ASP A 18 16.95 14.15 16.95
C ASP A 18 16.60 14.83 15.62
N ILE A 19 15.61 14.33 14.90
CA ILE A 19 15.12 14.92 13.65
C ILE A 19 14.31 16.20 13.92
N PHE A 20 13.44 16.18 14.94
CA PHE A 20 12.45 17.23 15.19
C PHE A 20 12.69 18.06 16.46
N GLY A 21 13.73 17.78 17.23
CA GLY A 21 14.11 18.57 18.42
C GLY A 21 13.15 18.48 19.61
N PHE A 22 12.40 17.38 19.76
CA PHE A 22 11.47 17.23 20.87
C PHE A 22 12.17 17.08 22.21
N HIS A 23 11.88 17.98 23.15
CA HIS A 23 12.31 17.92 24.56
C HIS A 23 11.12 17.52 25.43
N SER A 24 11.02 16.24 25.75
CA SER A 24 10.02 15.60 26.61
C SER A 24 8.59 15.45 26.02
N PRO A 25 7.97 14.27 26.01
CA PRO A 25 6.66 14.10 25.41
C PRO A 25 5.56 14.63 26.35
N ALA A 26 5.06 15.82 26.05
CA ALA A 26 3.70 16.16 26.48
C ALA A 26 2.74 15.13 25.87
N VAL A 27 1.73 14.69 26.62
CA VAL A 27 0.68 13.80 26.09
C VAL A 27 0.03 14.50 24.89
N PRO A 28 0.04 13.91 23.68
CA PRO A 28 -0.54 14.57 22.51
C PRO A 28 -2.01 14.91 22.74
N ARG A 29 -2.44 16.11 22.36
CA ARG A 29 -3.86 16.54 22.42
C ARG A 29 -4.74 15.75 21.44
N PHE A 30 -4.16 15.13 20.42
CA PHE A 30 -4.81 14.28 19.45
C PHE A 30 -4.39 12.81 19.59
N ASN A 31 -5.37 11.90 19.54
CA ASN A 31 -5.09 10.46 19.54
C ASN A 31 -5.12 9.92 18.10
N PRO A 32 -3.98 9.47 17.53
CA PRO A 32 -3.91 8.96 16.17
C PRO A 32 -4.52 7.57 15.99
N ALA A 33 -4.85 6.87 17.09
CA ALA A 33 -5.36 5.50 17.04
C ALA A 33 -6.66 5.42 16.21
N GLU A 34 -6.64 4.61 15.15
CA GLU A 34 -7.77 4.41 14.22
C GLU A 34 -8.33 5.69 13.58
N ALA A 35 -7.52 6.78 13.52
CA ALA A 35 -7.94 8.04 12.92
C ALA A 35 -8.25 7.87 11.43
N THR A 36 -9.32 8.50 10.96
CA THR A 36 -9.75 8.60 9.56
C THR A 36 -9.68 10.06 9.11
N ILE A 37 -9.76 10.34 7.80
CA ILE A 37 -9.83 11.70 7.28
C ILE A 37 -10.94 12.48 8.02
N GLN A 38 -12.14 11.92 8.08
CA GLN A 38 -13.27 12.58 8.76
C GLN A 38 -13.00 12.83 10.25
N SER A 39 -12.32 11.92 10.95
CA SER A 39 -12.04 12.09 12.38
C SER A 39 -10.98 13.16 12.65
N VAL A 40 -9.96 13.26 11.79
CA VAL A 40 -8.94 14.32 11.85
C VAL A 40 -9.61 15.67 11.57
N HIS A 41 -10.37 15.79 10.48
CA HIS A 41 -11.07 17.01 10.13
C HIS A 41 -12.05 17.46 11.23
N ARG A 42 -12.81 16.52 11.81
CA ARG A 42 -13.71 16.83 12.94
C ARG A 42 -12.95 17.35 14.17
N ALA A 43 -11.77 16.80 14.46
CA ALA A 43 -10.94 17.24 15.57
C ALA A 43 -10.36 18.64 15.34
N LEU A 44 -9.92 18.94 14.12
CA LEU A 44 -9.42 20.28 13.72
C LEU A 44 -10.54 21.32 13.70
N LEU A 45 -11.74 20.94 13.28
CA LEU A 45 -12.93 21.81 13.28
C LEU A 45 -13.39 22.14 14.70
N ALA A 46 -13.24 21.23 15.65
CA ALA A 46 -13.61 21.49 17.03
C ALA A 46 -12.84 22.70 17.57
N ASN A 47 -13.57 23.73 18.03
CA ASN A 47 -13.02 25.00 18.52
C ASN A 47 -12.27 25.84 17.46
N ILE A 48 -12.61 25.71 16.18
CA ILE A 48 -11.93 26.44 15.09
C ILE A 48 -11.93 27.96 15.31
N SER A 49 -13.01 28.49 15.90
CA SER A 49 -13.15 29.93 16.22
C SER A 49 -12.42 30.36 17.50
N SER A 50 -11.72 29.47 18.18
CA SER A 50 -11.02 29.76 19.45
C SER A 50 -9.53 29.46 19.30
N PRO A 51 -8.69 30.39 18.85
CA PRO A 51 -7.27 30.17 18.53
C PRO A 51 -6.48 29.50 19.65
N GLU A 52 -6.78 29.85 20.93
CA GLU A 52 -6.06 29.32 22.09
C GLU A 52 -6.36 27.84 22.38
N THR A 53 -7.51 27.32 21.96
CA THR A 53 -7.97 25.95 22.24
C THR A 53 -8.07 25.08 20.99
N ARG A 54 -7.94 25.66 19.80
CA ARG A 54 -7.95 24.98 18.52
C ARG A 54 -6.82 23.95 18.45
N LEU A 55 -7.13 22.76 17.95
CA LEU A 55 -6.12 21.78 17.58
C LEU A 55 -5.42 22.23 16.31
N THR A 56 -4.09 22.20 16.29
CA THR A 56 -3.28 22.59 15.13
C THR A 56 -2.88 21.38 14.29
N CYS A 57 -2.57 21.59 13.02
CA CYS A 57 -2.01 20.56 12.15
C CYS A 57 -0.68 20.03 12.70
N ARG A 58 0.16 20.94 13.23
CA ARG A 58 1.40 20.55 13.91
C ARG A 58 1.16 19.55 15.06
N GLU A 59 0.14 19.76 15.88
CA GLU A 59 -0.19 18.85 16.98
C GLU A 59 -0.68 17.48 16.46
N VAL A 60 -1.49 17.46 15.40
CA VAL A 60 -1.91 16.23 14.74
C VAL A 60 -0.70 15.46 14.20
N VAL A 61 0.16 16.09 13.42
CA VAL A 61 1.37 15.48 12.85
C VAL A 61 2.31 14.99 13.96
N THR A 62 2.50 15.78 15.02
CA THR A 62 3.30 15.38 16.19
C THR A 62 2.77 14.11 16.86
N ALA A 63 1.44 13.96 16.96
CA ALA A 63 0.84 12.75 17.53
C ALA A 63 1.15 11.49 16.69
N PHE A 64 1.11 11.59 15.36
CA PHE A 64 1.48 10.48 14.47
C PHE A 64 2.98 10.17 14.53
N LEU A 65 3.85 11.18 14.57
CA LEU A 65 5.29 10.97 14.73
C LEU A 65 5.62 10.29 16.06
N THR A 66 4.93 10.67 17.14
CA THR A 66 5.06 10.01 18.44
C THR A 66 4.59 8.54 18.41
N GLN A 67 3.52 8.25 17.66
CA GLN A 67 3.04 6.88 17.44
C GLN A 67 4.10 6.04 16.70
N ILE A 68 4.71 6.61 15.66
CA ILE A 68 5.82 5.98 14.92
C ILE A 68 7.00 5.72 15.86
N GLU A 69 7.45 6.72 16.60
CA GLU A 69 8.57 6.57 17.54
C GLU A 69 8.33 5.45 18.55
N THR A 70 7.10 5.35 19.04
CA THR A 70 6.74 4.39 20.09
C THR A 70 6.71 2.95 19.59
N TYR A 71 6.18 2.71 18.38
CA TYR A 71 5.84 1.35 17.94
C TYR A 71 6.60 0.86 16.70
N ASN A 72 7.13 1.76 15.87
CA ASN A 72 7.88 1.37 14.67
C ASN A 72 9.14 0.54 15.00
N PRO A 73 9.85 0.74 16.13
CA PRO A 73 10.98 -0.11 16.48
C PRO A 73 10.66 -1.60 16.61
N ARG A 74 9.39 -1.94 16.77
CA ARG A 74 8.93 -3.33 16.80
C ARG A 74 8.36 -3.80 15.47
N ILE A 75 7.75 -2.91 14.70
CA ILE A 75 7.06 -3.26 13.45
C ILE A 75 8.00 -3.15 12.25
N ASN A 76 8.94 -2.19 12.29
CA ASN A 76 9.90 -1.91 11.22
C ASN A 76 9.21 -1.60 9.88
N ALA A 77 8.19 -0.73 9.94
CA ALA A 77 7.38 -0.36 8.77
C ALA A 77 7.91 0.85 8.02
N ILE A 78 8.70 1.71 8.69
CA ILE A 78 9.21 2.97 8.14
C ILE A 78 10.69 2.80 7.74
N ILE A 79 11.04 3.28 6.56
CA ILE A 79 12.42 3.26 6.06
C ILE A 79 13.10 4.64 6.20
N SER A 80 12.33 5.73 5.99
CA SER A 80 12.80 7.10 6.21
C SER A 80 11.64 8.02 6.58
N LEU A 81 11.93 9.05 7.38
CA LEU A 81 10.97 10.11 7.74
C LEU A 81 11.33 11.40 7.01
N ASP A 82 10.31 12.18 6.69
CA ASP A 82 10.45 13.51 6.11
C ASP A 82 10.66 14.55 7.21
N ALA A 83 11.87 15.09 7.29
CA ALA A 83 12.22 16.10 8.28
C ALA A 83 11.43 17.41 8.11
N THR A 84 10.82 17.63 6.93
CA THR A 84 10.02 18.83 6.64
C THR A 84 8.56 18.71 7.05
N SER A 85 8.10 17.54 7.50
CA SER A 85 6.67 17.28 7.77
C SER A 85 6.08 18.24 8.83
N LEU A 86 6.86 18.66 9.83
CA LEU A 86 6.40 19.65 10.81
C LEU A 86 6.37 21.09 10.27
N SER A 87 7.31 21.47 9.39
CA SER A 87 7.25 22.79 8.75
C SER A 87 6.09 22.89 7.78
N VAL A 88 5.79 21.81 7.03
CA VAL A 88 4.58 21.73 6.19
C VAL A 88 3.30 21.86 7.04
N ALA A 89 3.27 21.25 8.21
CA ALA A 89 2.14 21.40 9.13
C ALA A 89 1.99 22.85 9.63
N ASP A 90 3.11 23.54 9.93
CA ASP A 90 3.10 24.96 10.30
C ASP A 90 2.59 25.86 9.15
N GLU A 91 3.00 25.58 7.91
CA GLU A 91 2.52 26.28 6.72
C GLU A 91 1.00 26.12 6.52
N LEU A 92 0.48 24.91 6.74
CA LEU A 92 -0.96 24.64 6.69
C LEU A 92 -1.72 25.36 7.82
N ASP A 93 -1.16 25.40 9.04
CA ASP A 93 -1.73 26.13 10.15
C ASP A 93 -1.78 27.64 9.87
N ALA A 94 -0.71 28.22 9.29
CA ALA A 94 -0.67 29.62 8.88
C ALA A 94 -1.68 29.91 7.77
N TRP A 95 -1.74 29.08 6.73
CA TRP A 95 -2.72 29.20 5.64
C TRP A 95 -4.17 29.18 6.17
N LEU A 96 -4.47 28.29 7.12
CA LEU A 96 -5.80 28.25 7.74
C LEU A 96 -6.11 29.52 8.52
N GLN A 97 -5.13 30.07 9.26
CA GLN A 97 -5.29 31.31 10.00
C GLN A 97 -5.62 32.48 9.08
N ASP A 98 -4.84 32.64 8.00
CA ASP A 98 -5.06 33.71 7.00
C ASP A 98 -6.44 33.55 6.33
N SER A 99 -6.84 32.31 6.01
CA SER A 99 -8.15 32.04 5.39
C SER A 99 -9.33 32.35 6.31
N LEU A 100 -9.17 32.27 7.63
CA LEU A 100 -10.20 32.59 8.61
C LEU A 100 -10.27 34.12 8.88
N GLU A 101 -9.16 34.85 8.70
CA GLU A 101 -9.09 36.31 8.89
C GLU A 101 -9.68 37.08 7.69
N ASP A 102 -9.45 36.60 6.46
CA ASP A 102 -9.97 37.20 5.22
C ASP A 102 -11.52 37.16 5.13
N ASP A 103 -12.16 36.21 5.82
CA ASP A 103 -13.63 36.08 5.84
C ASP A 103 -14.34 37.00 6.85
N SER A 104 -13.58 37.86 7.57
CA SER A 104 -14.13 38.71 8.66
C SER A 104 -15.07 39.81 8.21
N ASP A 105 -15.07 40.20 6.92
CA ASP A 105 -15.88 41.28 6.36
C ASP A 105 -17.27 40.87 5.84
N THR A 106 -17.62 39.57 5.87
CA THR A 106 -18.97 39.12 5.51
C THR A 106 -19.57 38.28 6.62
N PRO A 107 -20.83 38.55 7.07
CA PRO A 107 -21.50 37.71 8.07
C PRO A 107 -21.85 36.36 7.41
N LYS A 108 -20.95 35.39 7.48
CA LYS A 108 -21.19 34.02 7.05
C LYS A 108 -21.44 33.13 8.26
N ASP A 109 -22.40 32.26 8.10
CA ASP A 109 -22.61 31.13 9.02
C ASP A 109 -21.32 30.32 9.10
N ASN A 110 -20.76 30.10 10.30
CA ASN A 110 -19.48 29.40 10.57
C ASN A 110 -19.40 27.99 9.95
N SER A 111 -20.51 27.48 9.39
CA SER A 111 -20.57 26.19 8.70
C SER A 111 -19.97 26.24 7.28
N ASN A 112 -19.93 27.41 6.62
CA ASN A 112 -19.52 27.52 5.23
C ASN A 112 -17.99 27.55 5.06
N SER A 113 -17.22 28.11 5.98
CA SER A 113 -15.78 28.25 5.85
C SER A 113 -15.03 26.90 5.88
N TRP A 114 -15.47 25.93 6.70
CA TRP A 114 -14.83 24.61 6.75
C TRP A 114 -15.19 23.72 5.57
N SER A 115 -16.43 23.78 5.08
CA SER A 115 -16.81 23.08 3.85
C SER A 115 -16.01 23.59 2.65
N ASP A 116 -15.72 24.89 2.61
CA ASP A 116 -14.90 25.51 1.56
C ASP A 116 -13.44 25.05 1.66
N ILE A 117 -12.86 25.01 2.88
CA ILE A 117 -11.51 24.51 3.14
C ILE A 117 -11.37 23.05 2.68
N THR A 118 -12.28 22.16 3.09
CA THR A 118 -12.24 20.76 2.72
C THR A 118 -12.59 20.50 1.25
N SER A 119 -13.27 21.43 0.60
CA SER A 119 -13.49 21.40 -0.85
C SER A 119 -12.25 21.80 -1.63
N LEU A 120 -11.47 22.76 -1.14
CA LEU A 120 -10.20 23.19 -1.73
C LEU A 120 -9.06 22.20 -1.41
N MET A 121 -8.99 21.77 -0.15
CA MET A 121 -7.96 20.84 0.36
C MET A 121 -8.61 19.63 1.04
N PRO A 122 -9.11 18.64 0.29
CA PRO A 122 -9.81 17.47 0.85
C PRO A 122 -8.93 16.58 1.74
N LEU A 123 -7.61 16.76 1.70
CA LEU A 123 -6.65 16.10 2.58
C LEU A 123 -5.94 17.09 3.52
N TYR A 124 -6.55 18.24 3.81
CA TYR A 124 -5.99 19.23 4.73
C TYR A 124 -5.50 18.56 6.02
N CYS A 125 -4.20 18.69 6.29
CA CYS A 125 -3.56 18.13 7.48
C CYS A 125 -3.68 16.61 7.64
N ILE A 126 -3.83 15.85 6.56
CA ILE A 126 -3.90 14.39 6.62
C ILE A 126 -2.50 13.80 6.50
N PRO A 127 -2.01 13.10 7.55
CA PRO A 127 -0.72 12.42 7.52
C PRO A 127 -0.75 11.22 6.56
N VAL A 128 0.20 11.18 5.62
CA VAL A 128 0.31 10.15 4.57
C VAL A 128 1.71 9.56 4.58
N LEU A 129 1.81 8.24 4.37
CA LEU A 129 3.05 7.51 4.16
C LEU A 129 3.09 6.92 2.77
N LEU A 130 4.25 6.98 2.13
CA LEU A 130 4.46 6.52 0.76
C LEU A 130 5.35 5.28 0.72
N LYS A 131 5.01 4.30 -0.11
CA LYS A 131 5.90 3.19 -0.40
C LYS A 131 7.21 3.71 -1.01
N ASP A 132 8.34 3.12 -0.65
CA ASP A 132 9.66 3.63 -0.99
C ASP A 132 10.06 3.51 -2.47
N ASN A 133 9.15 3.06 -3.33
CA ASN A 133 9.33 3.12 -4.79
C ASN A 133 8.54 4.26 -5.48
N ILE A 134 7.98 5.20 -4.71
CA ILE A 134 7.23 6.36 -5.22
C ILE A 134 8.07 7.61 -5.02
N ASP A 135 8.34 8.36 -6.07
CA ASP A 135 9.21 9.53 -6.07
C ASP A 135 8.67 10.68 -5.24
N THR A 136 9.56 11.28 -4.47
CA THR A 136 9.34 12.51 -3.71
C THR A 136 10.54 13.43 -3.85
N ALA A 137 10.31 14.71 -4.14
CA ALA A 137 11.36 15.67 -4.41
C ALA A 137 12.31 15.95 -3.22
N ASN A 138 11.91 15.60 -2.00
CA ASN A 138 12.70 15.83 -0.78
C ASN A 138 13.22 14.56 -0.10
N LEU A 139 12.87 13.36 -0.60
CA LEU A 139 13.32 12.08 -0.07
C LEU A 139 13.81 11.17 -1.18
N SER A 140 14.94 10.51 -0.98
CA SER A 140 15.43 9.51 -1.93
C SER A 140 14.42 8.38 -2.13
N THR A 141 14.32 7.89 -3.36
CA THR A 141 13.55 6.70 -3.72
C THR A 141 14.51 5.54 -3.86
N THR A 142 14.47 4.61 -2.90
CA THR A 142 15.44 3.50 -2.85
C THR A 142 14.84 2.16 -3.23
N ALA A 143 13.52 2.05 -3.31
CA ALA A 143 12.81 0.78 -3.48
C ALA A 143 13.27 -0.31 -2.48
N GLY A 144 13.69 0.09 -1.28
CA GLY A 144 14.25 -0.78 -0.26
C GLY A 144 15.65 -1.32 -0.58
N CYS A 145 16.26 -0.90 -1.69
CA CYS A 145 17.55 -1.39 -2.14
C CYS A 145 18.71 -0.57 -1.55
N ALA A 146 19.61 -1.22 -0.82
CA ALA A 146 20.77 -0.57 -0.23
C ALA A 146 21.67 0.13 -1.26
N ALA A 147 21.73 -0.39 -2.50
CA ALA A 147 22.46 0.20 -3.61
C ALA A 147 21.99 1.59 -4.00
N LEU A 148 20.72 1.89 -3.76
CA LEU A 148 20.09 3.16 -4.09
C LEU A 148 20.04 4.12 -2.89
N SER A 149 20.54 3.71 -1.72
CA SER A 149 20.48 4.52 -0.49
C SER A 149 21.26 5.83 -0.55
N GLY A 150 22.29 5.90 -1.41
CA GLY A 150 23.08 7.11 -1.66
C GLY A 150 22.59 7.97 -2.82
N SER A 151 21.49 7.59 -3.45
CA SER A 151 20.91 8.36 -4.57
C SER A 151 20.32 9.68 -4.05
N PRO A 152 20.48 10.78 -4.79
CA PRO A 152 19.81 12.02 -4.44
C PRO A 152 18.30 11.86 -4.55
N PRO A 153 17.51 12.70 -3.86
CA PRO A 153 16.08 12.77 -4.11
C PRO A 153 15.78 13.03 -5.60
N PRO A 154 14.66 12.49 -6.12
CA PRO A 154 14.18 12.83 -7.46
C PRO A 154 13.97 14.34 -7.62
N ALA A 155 14.15 14.85 -8.84
CA ALA A 155 13.98 16.28 -9.13
C ALA A 155 12.54 16.78 -8.88
N HIS A 156 11.57 15.90 -8.99
CA HIS A 156 10.14 16.20 -8.86
C HIS A 156 9.41 15.11 -8.10
N ASP A 157 8.33 15.47 -7.43
CA ASP A 157 7.35 14.52 -6.93
C ASP A 157 6.74 13.72 -8.08
N ALA A 158 6.41 12.46 -7.85
CA ALA A 158 5.48 11.73 -8.71
C ALA A 158 4.14 12.51 -8.81
N PRO A 159 3.43 12.51 -9.96
CA PRO A 159 2.17 13.24 -10.10
C PRO A 159 1.15 12.95 -8.99
N VAL A 160 1.10 11.70 -8.56
CA VAL A 160 0.22 11.27 -7.46
C VAL A 160 0.63 11.89 -6.12
N VAL A 161 1.92 12.10 -5.87
CA VAL A 161 2.41 12.75 -4.64
C VAL A 161 2.15 14.24 -4.68
N LYS A 162 2.39 14.87 -5.84
CA LYS A 162 2.05 16.27 -6.05
C LYS A 162 0.56 16.52 -5.78
N ALA A 163 -0.32 15.69 -6.34
CA ALA A 163 -1.76 15.81 -6.13
C ALA A 163 -2.15 15.71 -4.64
N LEU A 164 -1.50 14.81 -3.88
CA LEU A 164 -1.73 14.71 -2.43
C LEU A 164 -1.29 15.97 -1.69
N ARG A 165 -0.11 16.52 -2.01
CA ARG A 165 0.38 17.77 -1.39
C ARG A 165 -0.51 18.95 -1.73
N ASP A 166 -0.90 19.09 -2.99
CA ASP A 166 -1.82 20.15 -3.45
C ASP A 166 -3.19 20.08 -2.73
N ALA A 167 -3.61 18.87 -2.33
CA ALA A 167 -4.82 18.64 -1.55
C ALA A 167 -4.64 18.82 -0.03
N GLY A 168 -3.46 19.27 0.44
CA GLY A 168 -3.17 19.58 1.84
C GLY A 168 -2.67 18.39 2.67
N ALA A 169 -2.26 17.28 2.05
CA ALA A 169 -1.68 16.14 2.76
C ALA A 169 -0.27 16.44 3.29
N VAL A 170 0.03 15.92 4.49
CA VAL A 170 1.37 15.97 5.07
C VAL A 170 2.08 14.64 4.85
N ILE A 171 3.09 14.61 4.00
CA ILE A 171 3.89 13.41 3.77
C ILE A 171 4.84 13.21 4.96
N LEU A 172 4.66 12.10 5.69
CA LEU A 172 5.49 11.79 6.86
C LEU A 172 6.80 11.07 6.51
N GLY A 173 6.87 10.42 5.35
CA GLY A 173 8.05 9.67 4.95
C GLY A 173 7.76 8.49 4.05
N LYS A 174 8.77 7.59 3.96
CA LYS A 174 8.75 6.39 3.13
C LYS A 174 8.61 5.14 3.99
N THR A 175 7.78 4.20 3.53
CA THR A 175 7.59 2.91 4.17
C THR A 175 8.49 1.84 3.57
N ASN A 176 8.94 0.92 4.42
CA ASN A 176 9.65 -0.27 3.96
C ASN A 176 8.78 -1.10 3.00
N MET A 177 9.45 -1.82 2.13
CA MET A 177 8.80 -2.64 1.11
C MET A 177 9.61 -3.92 0.86
N HIS A 178 9.05 -4.86 0.12
CA HIS A 178 9.90 -5.89 -0.45
C HIS A 178 10.80 -5.25 -1.51
N GLU A 179 12.10 -5.53 -1.42
CA GLU A 179 13.12 -4.91 -2.27
C GLU A 179 12.74 -4.95 -3.74
N MET A 180 12.84 -3.83 -4.41
CA MET A 180 12.52 -3.65 -5.83
C MET A 180 11.11 -4.12 -6.24
N ALA A 181 10.20 -4.22 -5.27
CA ALA A 181 8.80 -4.65 -5.43
C ALA A 181 8.59 -6.09 -5.95
N LEU A 182 9.60 -6.95 -5.93
CA LEU A 182 9.62 -8.24 -6.63
C LEU A 182 8.91 -9.41 -5.92
N GLU A 183 8.57 -9.28 -4.63
CA GLU A 183 7.89 -10.36 -3.89
C GLU A 183 6.98 -9.79 -2.78
N GLY A 184 6.28 -10.65 -2.06
CA GLY A 184 5.26 -10.30 -1.06
C GLY A 184 5.67 -10.48 0.40
N LEU A 185 6.97 -10.55 0.73
CA LEU A 185 7.44 -10.80 2.10
C LEU A 185 7.78 -9.54 2.89
N THR A 186 7.95 -8.42 2.21
CA THR A 186 8.36 -7.12 2.77
C THR A 186 9.63 -7.21 3.60
N VAL A 187 10.67 -7.69 2.93
CA VAL A 187 12.05 -7.68 3.38
C VAL A 187 12.91 -6.97 2.35
N SER A 188 13.84 -6.15 2.80
CA SER A 188 14.71 -5.35 1.93
C SER A 188 16.14 -5.29 2.49
N SER A 189 17.11 -5.09 1.61
CA SER A 189 18.52 -4.96 2.00
C SER A 189 18.75 -3.68 2.80
N LEU A 190 17.99 -2.62 2.54
CA LEU A 190 18.09 -1.35 3.26
C LEU A 190 17.32 -1.37 4.60
N GLY A 191 16.06 -1.81 4.59
CA GLY A 191 15.17 -1.72 5.74
C GLY A 191 15.04 -3.00 6.57
N GLY A 192 15.56 -4.15 6.09
CA GLY A 192 15.34 -5.44 6.75
C GLY A 192 13.87 -5.92 6.65
N GLN A 193 13.44 -6.74 7.59
CA GLN A 193 12.10 -7.33 7.61
C GLN A 193 11.08 -6.45 8.34
N THR A 194 9.96 -6.13 7.69
CA THR A 194 8.77 -5.59 8.36
C THR A 194 7.94 -6.72 8.96
N LEU A 195 7.43 -6.54 10.16
CA LEU A 195 6.62 -7.53 10.86
C LEU A 195 5.13 -7.21 10.78
N ASN A 196 4.31 -8.27 10.78
CA ASN A 196 2.86 -8.10 10.83
C ASN A 196 2.44 -7.62 12.24
N PRO A 197 1.71 -6.49 12.37
CA PRO A 197 1.34 -5.95 13.69
C PRO A 197 0.35 -6.83 14.46
N TYR A 198 -0.35 -7.75 13.81
CA TYR A 198 -1.26 -8.72 14.46
C TYR A 198 -0.54 -9.98 14.92
N ASP A 199 0.46 -10.44 14.16
CA ASP A 199 1.30 -11.60 14.50
C ASP A 199 2.72 -11.38 13.98
N THR A 200 3.62 -10.98 14.87
CA THR A 200 5.02 -10.66 14.54
C THR A 200 5.84 -11.87 14.08
N THR A 201 5.29 -13.07 14.07
CA THR A 201 5.91 -14.25 13.46
C THR A 201 5.59 -14.41 11.98
N ARG A 202 4.76 -13.51 11.42
CA ARG A 202 4.31 -13.54 10.04
C ARG A 202 4.69 -12.25 9.30
N THR A 203 4.72 -12.36 7.98
CA THR A 203 4.93 -11.21 7.11
C THR A 203 3.68 -10.33 7.07
N PRO A 204 3.80 -9.02 6.83
CA PRO A 204 2.66 -8.11 6.66
C PRO A 204 2.05 -8.20 5.25
N GLY A 205 2.35 -9.25 4.48
CA GLY A 205 2.12 -9.23 3.04
C GLY A 205 3.12 -8.33 2.32
N GLY A 206 2.93 -8.06 1.05
CA GLY A 206 3.82 -7.18 0.27
C GLY A 206 3.47 -7.17 -1.22
N SER A 207 4.23 -6.38 -1.96
CA SER A 207 5.48 -5.67 -1.61
C SER A 207 5.27 -4.36 -0.83
N SER A 208 4.05 -3.81 -0.71
CA SER A 208 3.76 -2.60 0.08
C SER A 208 3.47 -2.93 1.56
N GLY A 209 4.15 -3.93 2.15
CA GLY A 209 3.83 -4.41 3.50
C GLY A 209 4.20 -3.41 4.59
N GLY A 210 5.23 -2.59 4.38
CA GLY A 210 5.52 -1.46 5.28
C GLY A 210 4.35 -0.47 5.33
N THR A 211 3.77 -0.11 4.19
CA THR A 211 2.57 0.74 4.11
C THR A 211 1.39 0.10 4.84
N GLY A 212 1.11 -1.19 4.57
CA GLY A 212 0.02 -1.90 5.26
C GLY A 212 0.23 -1.97 6.77
N ALA A 213 1.41 -2.36 7.23
CA ALA A 213 1.73 -2.42 8.65
C ALA A 213 1.69 -1.05 9.34
N ALA A 214 2.16 0.01 8.66
CA ALA A 214 2.13 1.38 9.17
C ALA A 214 0.69 1.90 9.34
N VAL A 215 -0.16 1.77 8.32
CA VAL A 215 -1.56 2.20 8.40
C VAL A 215 -2.32 1.39 9.45
N ALA A 216 -2.11 0.07 9.54
CA ALA A 216 -2.73 -0.76 10.57
C ALA A 216 -2.30 -0.37 11.98
N SER A 217 -1.05 0.10 12.15
CA SER A 217 -0.48 0.56 13.41
C SER A 217 -0.80 2.02 13.73
N SER A 218 -1.63 2.68 12.92
CA SER A 218 -1.98 4.11 13.06
C SER A 218 -0.75 5.04 12.98
N PHE A 219 0.23 4.73 12.11
CA PHE A 219 1.37 5.60 11.84
C PHE A 219 1.05 6.72 10.85
N ALA A 220 -0.04 6.56 10.11
CA ALA A 220 -0.62 7.56 9.22
C ALA A 220 -2.13 7.30 9.08
N VAL A 221 -2.85 8.26 8.51
CA VAL A 221 -4.25 8.07 8.12
C VAL A 221 -4.34 7.26 6.83
N LEU A 222 -3.52 7.60 5.87
CA LEU A 222 -3.45 7.00 4.54
C LEU A 222 -2.06 6.47 4.24
N GLY A 223 -1.99 5.47 3.38
CA GLY A 223 -0.75 5.03 2.78
C GLY A 223 -0.90 4.80 1.27
N LEU A 224 0.13 5.14 0.51
CA LEU A 224 0.22 4.79 -0.89
C LEU A 224 1.13 3.61 -1.11
N GLY A 225 0.73 2.75 -2.03
CA GLY A 225 1.51 1.61 -2.49
C GLY A 225 1.41 1.41 -3.99
N THR A 226 2.04 0.36 -4.47
CA THR A 226 1.99 -0.09 -5.86
C THR A 226 1.57 -1.55 -5.93
N ASP A 227 0.99 -1.96 -7.06
CA ASP A 227 0.51 -3.32 -7.25
C ASP A 227 0.85 -3.82 -8.65
N THR A 228 1.74 -4.78 -8.73
CA THR A 228 2.10 -5.47 -9.97
C THR A 228 1.33 -6.79 -10.10
N VAL A 229 1.29 -7.59 -9.01
CA VAL A 229 0.52 -8.83 -8.93
C VAL A 229 -0.57 -8.76 -7.86
N ASN A 230 -0.20 -8.27 -6.67
CA ASN A 230 -1.08 -8.17 -5.51
C ASN A 230 -0.55 -7.21 -4.43
N SER A 231 0.37 -6.32 -4.77
CA SER A 231 1.19 -5.60 -3.78
C SER A 231 0.50 -4.44 -3.05
N LEU A 232 -0.73 -4.06 -3.41
CA LEU A 232 -1.65 -3.25 -2.58
C LEU A 232 -2.56 -4.16 -1.75
N ARG A 233 -3.07 -5.19 -2.38
CA ARG A 233 -4.14 -6.06 -1.88
C ARG A 233 -3.66 -7.03 -0.81
N SER A 234 -2.49 -7.63 -1.02
CA SER A 234 -1.87 -8.53 -0.03
C SER A 234 -1.55 -7.83 1.30
N PRO A 235 -0.90 -6.64 1.31
CA PRO A 235 -0.72 -5.89 2.55
C PRO A 235 -2.02 -5.48 3.23
N ALA A 236 -3.03 -5.04 2.47
CA ALA A 236 -4.34 -4.69 3.03
C ALA A 236 -5.00 -5.91 3.69
N SER A 237 -5.03 -7.06 3.00
CA SER A 237 -5.56 -8.31 3.54
C SER A 237 -4.84 -8.73 4.82
N ALA A 238 -3.51 -8.77 4.81
CA ALA A 238 -2.70 -9.24 5.93
C ALA A 238 -2.76 -8.31 7.16
N ASN A 239 -3.20 -7.07 6.98
CA ASN A 239 -3.25 -6.05 8.03
C ASN A 239 -4.68 -5.55 8.33
N GLY A 240 -5.72 -6.26 7.85
CA GLY A 240 -7.11 -5.93 8.14
C GLY A 240 -7.51 -4.54 7.66
N LEU A 241 -7.04 -4.15 6.47
CA LEU A 241 -7.25 -2.85 5.86
C LEU A 241 -8.06 -2.96 4.57
N PHE A 242 -8.47 -1.80 4.08
CA PHE A 242 -9.01 -1.62 2.75
C PHE A 242 -7.91 -1.12 1.81
N SER A 243 -7.94 -1.55 0.55
CA SER A 243 -7.09 -1.00 -0.51
C SER A 243 -7.84 -0.98 -1.83
N LEU A 244 -7.45 -0.06 -2.69
CA LEU A 244 -7.92 -0.02 -4.07
C LEU A 244 -6.73 -0.23 -5.02
N ARG A 245 -6.77 -1.32 -5.80
CA ARG A 245 -6.06 -1.42 -7.06
C ARG A 245 -6.95 -0.81 -8.13
N PRO A 246 -6.65 0.37 -8.68
CA PRO A 246 -7.50 0.98 -9.71
C PRO A 246 -7.34 0.27 -11.06
N THR A 247 -8.22 0.58 -11.99
CA THR A 247 -8.05 0.24 -13.41
C THR A 247 -6.69 0.74 -13.88
N ARG A 248 -5.95 -0.11 -14.59
CA ARG A 248 -4.65 0.27 -15.13
C ARG A 248 -4.80 1.51 -16.04
N GLY A 249 -4.04 2.56 -15.72
CA GLY A 249 -4.10 3.84 -16.40
C GLY A 249 -5.07 4.86 -15.80
N LEU A 250 -5.88 4.51 -14.78
CA LEU A 250 -6.70 5.50 -14.07
C LEU A 250 -5.83 6.51 -13.29
N ILE A 251 -4.72 6.07 -12.74
CA ILE A 251 -3.74 6.91 -12.06
C ILE A 251 -2.42 6.80 -12.81
N SER A 252 -1.73 7.93 -13.03
CA SER A 252 -0.41 7.93 -13.64
C SER A 252 0.60 7.19 -12.76
N ARG A 253 1.48 6.40 -13.40
CA ARG A 253 2.60 5.68 -12.77
C ARG A 253 3.93 6.40 -12.96
N ALA A 254 3.93 7.61 -13.52
CA ALA A 254 5.12 8.43 -13.64
C ALA A 254 5.72 8.72 -12.26
N GLY A 255 7.04 8.68 -12.14
CA GLY A 255 7.73 8.83 -10.86
C GLY A 255 7.53 7.64 -9.91
N VAL A 256 7.30 6.45 -10.46
CA VAL A 256 7.27 5.21 -9.68
C VAL A 256 8.30 4.25 -10.25
N LEU A 257 9.21 3.73 -9.41
CA LEU A 257 10.12 2.69 -9.83
C LEU A 257 9.32 1.46 -10.28
N PRO A 258 9.40 1.08 -11.57
CA PRO A 258 8.49 0.13 -12.18
C PRO A 258 8.91 -1.32 -12.01
N VAL A 259 7.96 -2.23 -12.20
CA VAL A 259 8.20 -3.67 -12.36
C VAL A 259 7.67 -4.17 -13.70
N SER A 260 6.47 -3.73 -14.11
CA SER A 260 5.82 -4.23 -15.33
C SER A 260 4.93 -3.17 -15.96
N TYR A 261 5.17 -2.88 -17.21
CA TYR A 261 4.30 -2.00 -18.01
C TYR A 261 2.86 -2.54 -18.09
N THR A 262 2.74 -3.87 -18.28
CA THR A 262 1.45 -4.55 -18.41
C THR A 262 0.66 -4.59 -17.10
N GLN A 263 1.32 -4.63 -15.92
CA GLN A 263 0.66 -5.04 -14.68
C GLN A 263 0.61 -3.95 -13.60
N ASP A 264 1.52 -2.95 -13.61
CA ASP A 264 1.67 -1.99 -12.52
C ASP A 264 0.49 -1.03 -12.41
N THR A 265 0.12 -0.74 -11.16
CA THR A 265 -0.76 0.37 -10.76
C THR A 265 -0.29 0.98 -9.44
N VAL A 266 -0.72 2.22 -9.18
CA VAL A 266 -0.56 2.93 -7.90
C VAL A 266 -1.94 3.04 -7.24
N GLY A 267 -2.01 2.92 -5.92
CA GLY A 267 -3.29 3.04 -5.23
C GLY A 267 -3.15 3.26 -3.73
N PRO A 268 -4.28 3.60 -3.07
CA PRO A 268 -4.35 3.86 -1.64
C PRO A 268 -4.59 2.60 -0.82
N ILE A 269 -4.10 2.64 0.44
CA ILE A 269 -4.40 1.71 1.53
C ILE A 269 -4.93 2.56 2.70
N ALA A 270 -6.10 2.19 3.23
CA ALA A 270 -6.78 2.94 4.29
C ALA A 270 -7.50 2.03 5.29
N ARG A 271 -8.01 2.62 6.38
CA ARG A 271 -8.78 1.91 7.41
C ARG A 271 -10.28 1.82 7.12
N CYS A 272 -10.79 2.60 6.18
CA CYS A 272 -12.19 2.59 5.76
C CYS A 272 -12.33 2.90 4.27
N VAL A 273 -13.48 2.58 3.69
CA VAL A 273 -13.76 2.80 2.26
C VAL A 273 -13.89 4.29 1.93
N TRP A 274 -14.41 5.10 2.86
CA TRP A 274 -14.51 6.55 2.67
C TRP A 274 -13.14 7.17 2.38
N ASP A 275 -12.13 6.82 3.18
CA ASP A 275 -10.76 7.34 3.00
C ASP A 275 -10.16 6.90 1.66
N LEU A 276 -10.50 5.68 1.15
CA LEU A 276 -10.11 5.27 -0.21
C LEU A 276 -10.74 6.16 -1.28
N ALA A 277 -12.03 6.48 -1.14
CA ALA A 277 -12.75 7.29 -2.11
C ALA A 277 -12.23 8.73 -2.17
N VAL A 278 -12.01 9.37 -1.01
CA VAL A 278 -11.39 10.71 -0.93
C VAL A 278 -10.00 10.69 -1.57
N SER A 279 -9.19 9.66 -1.26
CA SER A 279 -7.86 9.50 -1.86
C SER A 279 -7.94 9.36 -3.38
N LEU A 280 -8.90 8.58 -3.88
CA LEU A 280 -9.07 8.37 -5.32
C LEU A 280 -9.47 9.68 -6.02
N ASN A 281 -10.38 10.48 -5.43
CA ASN A 281 -10.73 11.80 -5.95
C ASN A 281 -9.48 12.67 -6.15
N VAL A 282 -8.60 12.72 -5.16
CA VAL A 282 -7.35 13.49 -5.21
C VAL A 282 -6.40 12.91 -6.25
N MET A 283 -6.18 11.60 -6.24
CA MET A 283 -5.22 10.92 -7.12
C MET A 283 -5.63 10.96 -8.61
N THR A 284 -6.91 11.15 -8.91
CA THR A 284 -7.45 11.26 -10.27
C THR A 284 -7.74 12.70 -10.71
N GLY A 285 -7.66 13.66 -9.81
CA GLY A 285 -8.00 15.08 -10.03
C GLY A 285 -6.98 15.89 -10.84
N GLY A 286 -5.79 15.34 -11.09
CA GLY A 286 -4.73 15.98 -11.87
C GLY A 286 -4.99 16.01 -13.39
N GLU A 287 -3.92 16.18 -14.16
CA GLU A 287 -4.00 16.17 -15.62
C GLU A 287 -4.62 14.89 -16.16
N TRP A 288 -5.52 15.05 -17.15
CA TRP A 288 -6.23 13.93 -17.76
C TRP A 288 -5.30 12.94 -18.47
N PHE A 289 -4.24 13.43 -19.09
CA PHE A 289 -3.23 12.65 -19.78
C PHE A 289 -1.85 13.03 -19.27
N ASP A 290 -1.06 12.03 -18.88
CA ASP A 290 0.36 12.19 -18.54
C ASP A 290 1.20 11.54 -19.66
N GLU A 291 1.95 12.35 -20.39
CA GLU A 291 2.82 11.89 -21.48
C GLU A 291 3.90 10.89 -21.03
N ARG A 292 4.24 10.90 -19.74
CA ARG A 292 5.20 9.97 -19.14
C ARG A 292 4.57 8.60 -18.81
N ASP A 293 3.22 8.50 -18.83
CA ASP A 293 2.48 7.24 -18.68
C ASP A 293 1.35 7.17 -19.70
N ASN A 294 1.66 6.68 -20.90
CA ASN A 294 0.73 6.57 -22.03
C ASN A 294 -0.56 5.78 -21.70
N MET A 295 -0.56 4.95 -20.65
CA MET A 295 -1.77 4.22 -20.25
C MET A 295 -2.88 5.16 -19.78
N THR A 296 -2.55 6.37 -19.34
CA THR A 296 -3.53 7.38 -18.95
C THR A 296 -4.39 7.87 -20.13
N ALA A 297 -3.92 7.70 -21.36
CA ALA A 297 -4.70 8.00 -22.57
C ALA A 297 -5.95 7.11 -22.75
N LEU A 298 -5.98 5.96 -22.06
CA LEU A 298 -7.10 5.02 -22.13
C LEU A 298 -8.29 5.42 -21.25
N ARG A 299 -8.17 6.46 -20.42
CA ARG A 299 -9.25 6.93 -19.53
C ARG A 299 -10.47 7.35 -20.35
N PRO A 300 -11.64 6.74 -20.16
CA PRO A 300 -12.83 7.15 -20.87
C PRO A 300 -13.39 8.46 -20.29
N ARG A 301 -14.07 9.23 -21.12
CA ARG A 301 -14.57 10.56 -20.71
C ARG A 301 -15.50 10.55 -19.50
N HIS A 302 -16.26 9.46 -19.28
CA HIS A 302 -17.24 9.38 -18.20
C HIS A 302 -16.61 9.27 -16.80
N VAL A 303 -15.35 8.85 -16.67
CA VAL A 303 -14.67 8.82 -15.37
C VAL A 303 -13.96 10.13 -15.03
N ARG A 304 -13.99 11.12 -15.96
CA ARG A 304 -13.35 12.41 -15.75
C ARG A 304 -14.15 13.25 -14.75
N GLY A 305 -13.50 13.65 -13.66
CA GLY A 305 -14.11 14.49 -12.62
C GLY A 305 -15.22 13.79 -11.82
N LEU A 306 -15.22 12.44 -11.81
CA LEU A 306 -16.09 11.70 -10.90
C LEU A 306 -15.75 12.04 -9.45
N ASP A 307 -16.79 12.25 -8.65
CA ASP A 307 -16.68 12.25 -7.20
C ASP A 307 -17.04 10.87 -6.64
N TYR A 308 -16.02 10.10 -6.33
CA TYR A 308 -16.19 8.75 -5.78
C TYR A 308 -16.80 8.75 -4.37
N THR A 309 -16.81 9.88 -3.66
CA THR A 309 -17.47 10.00 -2.36
C THR A 309 -18.98 10.21 -2.50
N ALA A 310 -19.43 10.86 -3.57
CA ALA A 310 -20.85 11.12 -3.82
C ALA A 310 -21.66 9.83 -3.99
N SER A 311 -21.06 8.79 -4.60
CA SER A 311 -21.70 7.48 -4.75
C SER A 311 -21.89 6.77 -3.41
N LEU A 312 -20.97 6.98 -2.45
CA LEU A 312 -21.07 6.39 -1.12
C LEU A 312 -22.22 6.99 -0.30
N SER A 313 -22.43 8.30 -0.41
CA SER A 313 -23.49 9.01 0.32
C SER A 313 -24.90 8.65 -0.18
N LYS A 314 -25.08 8.36 -1.48
CA LYS A 314 -26.38 7.91 -2.03
C LYS A 314 -26.92 6.66 -1.36
N TYR A 315 -26.03 5.75 -0.96
CA TYR A 315 -26.41 4.47 -0.35
C TYR A 315 -26.54 4.53 1.16
N GLN A 316 -25.93 5.51 1.82
CA GLN A 316 -26.09 5.72 3.27
C GLN A 316 -27.50 6.21 3.65
N GLY A 317 -28.22 6.83 2.73
CA GLY A 317 -29.54 7.45 2.98
C GLY A 317 -30.74 6.55 2.72
N GLU A 318 -30.71 5.71 1.66
CA GLU A 318 -31.92 4.98 1.21
C GLU A 318 -32.12 3.61 1.86
N TYR A 319 -31.03 2.95 2.32
CA TYR A 319 -31.09 1.57 2.85
C TYR A 319 -30.37 1.40 4.20
N GLY A 320 -30.03 2.47 4.89
CA GLY A 320 -29.20 2.38 6.10
C GLY A 320 -27.77 1.90 5.83
N GLY A 321 -27.32 1.94 4.57
CA GLY A 321 -25.98 1.49 4.15
C GLY A 321 -25.77 -0.02 4.16
N GLU A 322 -26.76 -0.81 4.62
CA GLU A 322 -26.58 -2.22 4.95
C GLU A 322 -27.17 -3.20 3.92
N SER A 323 -27.96 -2.75 2.93
CA SER A 323 -28.60 -3.66 1.98
C SER A 323 -27.76 -3.87 0.72
N LEU A 324 -27.55 -5.15 0.37
CA LEU A 324 -26.97 -5.58 -0.90
C LEU A 324 -28.03 -6.20 -1.81
N LEU A 325 -29.31 -5.83 -1.63
CA LEU A 325 -30.42 -6.39 -2.37
C LEU A 325 -30.19 -6.27 -3.89
N GLY A 326 -30.24 -7.42 -4.57
CA GLY A 326 -30.09 -7.51 -6.02
C GLY A 326 -28.65 -7.49 -6.53
N VAL A 327 -27.64 -7.17 -5.71
CA VAL A 327 -26.23 -7.20 -6.13
C VAL A 327 -25.80 -8.65 -6.40
N LYS A 328 -25.21 -8.88 -7.57
CA LYS A 328 -24.79 -10.21 -8.03
C LYS A 328 -23.29 -10.38 -7.96
N PHE A 329 -22.86 -11.26 -7.09
CA PHE A 329 -21.48 -11.64 -6.86
C PHE A 329 -21.15 -12.97 -7.54
N GLY A 330 -20.09 -13.01 -8.35
CA GLY A 330 -19.52 -14.26 -8.83
C GLY A 330 -18.43 -14.75 -7.88
N LEU A 331 -18.63 -15.86 -7.16
CA LEU A 331 -17.60 -16.45 -6.30
C LEU A 331 -16.70 -17.38 -7.11
N ILE A 332 -15.43 -17.03 -7.28
CA ILE A 332 -14.46 -17.87 -8.00
C ILE A 332 -14.03 -19.04 -7.11
N GLU A 333 -14.62 -20.24 -7.35
CA GLU A 333 -14.32 -21.45 -6.58
C GLU A 333 -12.88 -21.95 -6.80
N GLY A 334 -12.33 -21.78 -8.00
CA GLY A 334 -10.96 -22.18 -8.33
C GLY A 334 -9.87 -21.41 -7.58
N PHE A 335 -10.23 -20.31 -6.90
CA PHE A 335 -9.33 -19.52 -6.06
C PHE A 335 -9.40 -19.89 -4.57
N MET A 336 -10.21 -20.87 -4.21
CA MET A 336 -10.30 -21.43 -2.87
C MET A 336 -9.39 -22.66 -2.75
N ASN A 337 -8.59 -22.74 -1.68
CA ASN A 337 -7.85 -23.95 -1.36
C ASN A 337 -8.60 -24.76 -0.31
N ARG A 338 -9.20 -25.86 -0.71
CA ARG A 338 -10.05 -26.71 0.14
C ARG A 338 -9.28 -27.68 1.04
N ALA A 339 -7.93 -27.63 1.04
CA ALA A 339 -7.12 -28.43 1.97
C ALA A 339 -7.45 -28.06 3.43
N ASP A 340 -7.55 -29.08 4.28
CA ASP A 340 -7.85 -28.88 5.71
C ASP A 340 -6.54 -28.86 6.51
N ASN A 341 -6.10 -27.66 6.84
CA ASN A 341 -4.92 -27.43 7.67
C ASN A 341 -4.98 -26.03 8.33
N SER A 342 -4.03 -25.75 9.22
CA SER A 342 -3.99 -24.50 10.00
C SER A 342 -3.80 -23.24 9.16
N GLU A 343 -3.35 -23.32 7.92
CA GLU A 343 -3.06 -22.18 7.05
C GLU A 343 -4.24 -21.88 6.10
N THR A 344 -4.97 -22.89 5.62
CA THR A 344 -6.04 -22.74 4.62
C THR A 344 -7.44 -22.74 5.24
N THR A 345 -7.69 -23.57 6.26
CA THR A 345 -9.01 -23.69 6.90
C THR A 345 -9.53 -22.36 7.45
N PRO A 346 -8.72 -21.48 8.09
CA PRO A 346 -9.21 -20.17 8.54
C PRO A 346 -9.69 -19.27 7.39
N VAL A 347 -8.97 -19.30 6.25
CA VAL A 347 -9.35 -18.51 5.06
C VAL A 347 -10.69 -18.99 4.52
N ASN A 348 -10.87 -20.31 4.36
CA ASN A 348 -12.14 -20.88 3.91
C ASN A 348 -13.30 -20.53 4.85
N LYS A 349 -13.09 -20.61 6.16
CA LYS A 349 -14.10 -20.24 7.16
C LYS A 349 -14.50 -18.76 7.06
N ALA A 350 -13.50 -17.86 6.94
CA ALA A 350 -13.75 -16.42 6.79
C ALA A 350 -14.56 -16.13 5.52
N MET A 351 -14.17 -16.72 4.38
CA MET A 351 -14.91 -16.55 3.12
C MET A 351 -16.32 -17.11 3.19
N CYS A 352 -16.53 -18.30 3.75
CA CYS A 352 -17.86 -18.85 3.92
C CYS A 352 -18.74 -17.97 4.82
N ALA A 353 -18.20 -17.45 5.91
CA ALA A 353 -18.91 -16.54 6.80
C ALA A 353 -19.28 -15.23 6.08
N MET A 354 -18.35 -14.67 5.28
CA MET A 354 -18.62 -13.47 4.48
C MET A 354 -19.72 -13.74 3.45
N VAL A 355 -19.66 -14.82 2.68
CA VAL A 355 -20.70 -15.21 1.72
C VAL A 355 -22.07 -15.35 2.40
N CYS A 356 -22.13 -15.92 3.60
CA CYS A 356 -23.37 -15.99 4.37
C CYS A 356 -23.90 -14.59 4.74
N LYS A 357 -23.02 -13.64 5.11
CA LYS A 357 -23.41 -12.26 5.43
C LYS A 357 -23.94 -11.54 4.18
N LEU A 358 -23.26 -11.66 3.04
CA LEU A 358 -23.69 -11.09 1.77
C LEU A 358 -25.11 -11.58 1.39
N LYS A 359 -25.34 -12.90 1.47
CA LYS A 359 -26.66 -13.48 1.19
C LYS A 359 -27.74 -12.99 2.17
N LYS A 360 -27.43 -12.87 3.45
CA LYS A 360 -28.34 -12.31 4.45
C LYS A 360 -28.71 -10.84 4.17
N ALA A 361 -27.78 -10.07 3.60
CA ALA A 361 -28.01 -8.70 3.18
C ALA A 361 -28.75 -8.58 1.83
N GLY A 362 -29.22 -9.69 1.25
CA GLY A 362 -30.01 -9.73 0.01
C GLY A 362 -29.20 -9.91 -1.27
N ALA A 363 -27.88 -10.12 -1.17
CA ALA A 363 -27.04 -10.38 -2.34
C ALA A 363 -27.29 -11.76 -2.95
N ILE A 364 -27.11 -11.85 -4.26
CA ILE A 364 -27.10 -13.10 -5.03
C ILE A 364 -25.66 -13.52 -5.24
N VAL A 365 -25.26 -14.66 -4.70
CA VAL A 365 -23.89 -15.18 -4.85
C VAL A 365 -23.92 -16.42 -5.73
N ILE A 366 -23.28 -16.33 -6.91
CA ILE A 366 -23.23 -17.36 -7.94
C ILE A 366 -21.83 -18.00 -7.91
N PRO A 367 -21.71 -19.32 -7.67
CA PRO A 367 -20.41 -19.99 -7.74
C PRO A 367 -19.94 -20.10 -9.19
N ILE A 368 -18.67 -19.80 -9.43
CA ILE A 368 -18.00 -19.92 -10.72
C ILE A 368 -16.99 -21.06 -10.64
N THR A 369 -17.26 -22.12 -11.40
CA THR A 369 -16.48 -23.36 -11.41
C THR A 369 -15.70 -23.56 -12.71
N ASP A 370 -15.68 -22.56 -13.59
CA ASP A 370 -14.94 -22.62 -14.85
C ASP A 370 -13.43 -22.83 -14.59
N SER A 371 -12.87 -23.83 -15.24
CA SER A 371 -11.46 -24.25 -15.10
C SER A 371 -10.45 -23.17 -15.54
N MET A 372 -10.88 -22.18 -16.31
CA MET A 372 -10.04 -21.03 -16.65
C MET A 372 -9.60 -20.25 -15.40
N TYR A 373 -10.38 -20.25 -14.33
CA TYR A 373 -10.06 -19.58 -13.07
C TYR A 373 -9.15 -20.46 -12.20
N ASN A 374 -7.95 -20.75 -12.70
CA ASN A 374 -6.89 -21.46 -11.97
C ASN A 374 -5.73 -20.48 -11.76
N SER A 375 -5.48 -20.08 -10.51
CA SER A 375 -4.47 -19.06 -10.19
C SER A 375 -3.06 -19.46 -10.64
N THR A 376 -2.71 -20.74 -10.58
CA THR A 376 -1.39 -21.25 -11.03
C THR A 376 -1.24 -21.17 -12.55
N ALA A 377 -2.29 -21.56 -13.30
CA ALA A 377 -2.28 -21.47 -14.76
C ALA A 377 -2.22 -20.01 -15.22
N ILE A 378 -3.00 -19.12 -14.57
CA ILE A 378 -3.00 -17.68 -14.87
C ILE A 378 -1.62 -17.08 -14.54
N LEU A 379 -0.98 -17.46 -13.44
CA LEU A 379 0.38 -17.01 -13.09
C LEU A 379 1.40 -17.39 -14.18
N GLY A 380 1.19 -18.49 -14.90
CA GLY A 380 2.02 -18.86 -16.05
C GLY A 380 2.01 -17.83 -17.18
N LEU A 381 1.05 -16.89 -17.21
CA LEU A 381 0.96 -15.80 -18.19
C LEU A 381 1.73 -14.54 -17.75
N ASP A 382 2.33 -14.54 -16.56
CA ASP A 382 3.10 -13.41 -16.04
C ASP A 382 4.19 -12.97 -17.03
N VAL A 383 4.29 -11.65 -17.25
CA VAL A 383 5.20 -11.03 -18.23
C VAL A 383 6.28 -10.16 -17.61
N GLN A 384 6.31 -10.04 -16.28
CA GLN A 384 7.24 -9.17 -15.56
C GLN A 384 8.70 -9.34 -16.00
N ALA A 385 9.16 -10.58 -16.12
CA ALA A 385 10.56 -10.87 -16.48
C ALA A 385 10.96 -10.34 -17.87
N TYR A 386 10.00 -10.14 -18.78
CA TYR A 386 10.27 -9.60 -20.11
C TYR A 386 10.37 -8.07 -20.12
N GLU A 387 9.63 -7.40 -19.23
CA GLU A 387 9.48 -5.95 -19.20
C GLU A 387 10.44 -5.27 -18.21
N TYR A 388 10.79 -5.96 -17.12
CA TYR A 388 11.44 -5.41 -15.93
C TYR A 388 12.76 -4.69 -16.23
N ARG A 389 13.67 -5.31 -16.99
CA ARG A 389 15.00 -4.74 -17.27
C ARG A 389 14.89 -3.40 -17.98
N GLU A 390 14.12 -3.33 -19.06
CA GLU A 390 14.03 -2.12 -19.89
C GLU A 390 13.39 -0.97 -19.12
N MET A 391 12.38 -1.28 -18.28
CA MET A 391 11.71 -0.29 -17.45
C MET A 391 12.61 0.23 -16.32
N VAL A 392 13.32 -0.65 -15.64
CA VAL A 392 14.25 -0.27 -14.56
C VAL A 392 15.43 0.52 -15.12
N ASP A 393 15.99 0.11 -16.27
CA ASP A 393 17.06 0.85 -16.93
C ASP A 393 16.62 2.29 -17.28
N ALA A 394 15.43 2.45 -17.86
CA ALA A 394 14.88 3.76 -18.21
C ALA A 394 14.66 4.63 -16.94
N TYR A 395 14.13 4.04 -15.87
CA TYR A 395 13.92 4.74 -14.61
C TYR A 395 15.26 5.18 -13.98
N LEU A 396 16.24 4.28 -13.86
CA LEU A 396 17.55 4.58 -13.26
C LEU A 396 18.33 5.64 -14.05
N GLN A 397 18.20 5.65 -15.38
CA GLN A 397 18.80 6.69 -16.23
C GLN A 397 18.13 8.05 -16.02
N GLY A 398 16.84 8.09 -15.74
CA GLY A 398 16.09 9.31 -15.46
C GLY A 398 16.32 9.92 -14.07
N LEU A 399 16.76 9.11 -13.09
CA LEU A 399 16.96 9.57 -11.71
C LEU A 399 18.18 10.48 -11.53
N HIS A 400 19.20 10.39 -12.39
CA HIS A 400 20.53 10.94 -12.09
C HIS A 400 21.09 11.80 -13.22
N GLY A 401 21.59 13.00 -12.85
CA GLY A 401 22.52 13.75 -13.70
C GLY A 401 23.80 12.95 -13.96
N GLU A 402 24.63 13.41 -14.92
CA GLU A 402 25.82 12.69 -15.40
C GLU A 402 26.87 12.36 -14.33
N GLU A 403 26.86 13.03 -13.18
CA GLU A 403 27.89 12.92 -12.12
C GLU A 403 27.56 11.91 -11.00
N SER A 404 26.41 11.23 -11.03
CA SER A 404 26.01 10.31 -9.97
C SER A 404 26.77 8.98 -10.03
N ARG A 405 27.24 8.50 -8.86
CA ARG A 405 27.87 7.18 -8.69
C ARG A 405 26.84 6.03 -8.57
N SER A 406 25.55 6.34 -8.56
CA SER A 406 24.49 5.35 -8.42
C SER A 406 24.35 4.48 -9.66
N PRO A 407 23.90 3.22 -9.53
CA PRO A 407 23.68 2.34 -10.67
C PRO A 407 22.71 2.95 -11.69
N ARG A 408 23.05 2.90 -12.99
CA ARG A 408 22.24 3.46 -14.08
C ARG A 408 21.46 2.42 -14.87
N THR A 409 21.75 1.16 -14.64
CA THR A 409 21.08 0.03 -15.29
C THR A 409 20.86 -1.10 -14.30
N MET A 410 19.90 -1.95 -14.59
CA MET A 410 19.66 -3.18 -13.84
C MET A 410 20.90 -4.08 -13.84
N ALA A 411 21.62 -4.14 -14.97
CA ALA A 411 22.85 -4.91 -15.06
C ALA A 411 23.93 -4.35 -14.12
N SER A 412 24.11 -3.03 -14.05
CA SER A 412 25.06 -2.42 -13.10
C SER A 412 24.59 -2.55 -11.65
N LEU A 413 23.29 -2.46 -11.39
CA LEU A 413 22.71 -2.65 -10.07
C LEU A 413 22.99 -4.04 -9.49
N TYR A 414 23.02 -5.06 -10.34
CA TYR A 414 23.22 -6.45 -9.93
C TYR A 414 24.57 -7.05 -10.34
N SER A 415 25.47 -6.31 -11.02
CA SER A 415 26.75 -6.83 -11.52
C SER A 415 27.74 -7.18 -10.40
N GLU A 416 27.65 -6.54 -9.25
CA GLU A 416 28.56 -6.72 -8.14
C GLU A 416 28.15 -7.83 -7.17
N ILE A 417 27.12 -8.61 -7.51
CA ILE A 417 26.70 -9.79 -6.72
C ILE A 417 27.85 -10.82 -6.64
N ASP A 418 28.66 -10.91 -7.70
CA ASP A 418 29.78 -11.86 -7.80
C ASP A 418 31.11 -11.30 -7.28
N ASN A 419 31.24 -9.99 -7.10
CA ASN A 419 32.47 -9.30 -6.69
C ASN A 419 32.35 -8.71 -5.29
N GLN A 420 32.76 -9.46 -4.31
CA GLN A 420 33.25 -9.14 -2.96
C GLN A 420 32.89 -7.81 -2.26
N GLU A 421 32.82 -7.90 -0.96
CA GLU A 421 32.80 -6.97 0.18
C GLU A 421 31.80 -5.78 0.16
N ASP A 422 31.51 -5.16 -0.98
CA ASP A 422 30.60 -4.01 -1.10
C ASP A 422 29.36 -4.27 -2.00
N SER A 423 29.06 -5.54 -2.33
CA SER A 423 27.97 -5.85 -3.25
C SER A 423 26.61 -5.54 -2.66
N PHE A 424 25.76 -5.01 -3.52
CA PHE A 424 24.35 -4.77 -3.24
C PHE A 424 23.62 -6.05 -2.87
N LEU A 425 22.83 -5.95 -1.80
CA LEU A 425 22.21 -7.11 -1.18
C LEU A 425 20.95 -7.48 -1.93
N VAL A 426 21.05 -8.33 -2.91
CA VAL A 426 19.90 -8.99 -3.51
C VAL A 426 19.34 -10.00 -2.51
N ILE A 427 18.01 -9.98 -2.32
CA ILE A 427 17.34 -11.05 -1.59
C ILE A 427 17.54 -12.36 -2.38
N PRO A 428 18.22 -13.38 -1.84
CA PRO A 428 18.72 -14.51 -2.64
C PRO A 428 17.66 -15.23 -3.47
N HIS A 429 16.42 -15.36 -2.99
CA HIS A 429 15.39 -16.05 -3.75
C HIS A 429 14.87 -15.28 -4.96
N GLN A 430 15.15 -13.96 -5.07
CA GLN A 430 14.83 -13.13 -6.25
C GLN A 430 15.85 -13.35 -7.37
N TYR A 431 17.00 -13.94 -7.07
CA TYR A 431 18.09 -14.08 -8.02
C TYR A 431 17.70 -14.80 -9.32
N PRO A 432 16.94 -15.91 -9.31
CA PRO A 432 16.46 -16.54 -10.54
C PRO A 432 15.58 -15.64 -11.40
N PHE A 433 14.74 -14.82 -10.78
CA PHE A 433 13.92 -13.83 -11.49
C PHE A 433 14.82 -12.77 -12.14
N ILE A 434 15.80 -12.23 -11.40
CA ILE A 434 16.74 -11.22 -11.91
C ILE A 434 17.55 -11.77 -13.08
N GLN A 435 18.10 -12.98 -12.97
CA GLN A 435 18.81 -13.65 -14.05
C GLN A 435 17.91 -13.80 -15.30
N SER A 436 16.68 -14.23 -15.11
CA SER A 436 15.71 -14.34 -16.21
C SER A 436 15.42 -12.97 -16.84
N ALA A 437 15.21 -11.93 -16.03
CA ALA A 437 14.90 -10.60 -16.53
C ALA A 437 16.08 -9.94 -17.28
N LEU A 438 17.32 -10.21 -16.85
CA LEU A 438 18.52 -9.68 -17.53
C LEU A 438 18.67 -10.18 -18.98
N VAL A 439 18.17 -11.38 -19.28
CA VAL A 439 18.27 -11.98 -20.63
C VAL A 439 16.96 -11.95 -21.40
N SER A 440 15.86 -11.52 -20.78
CA SER A 440 14.54 -11.44 -21.40
C SER A 440 14.27 -10.03 -21.98
N SER A 441 13.38 -9.96 -22.95
CA SER A 441 12.96 -8.69 -23.58
C SER A 441 11.52 -8.82 -24.12
N PRO A 442 10.77 -7.72 -24.22
CA PRO A 442 9.48 -7.68 -24.93
C PRO A 442 9.57 -8.09 -26.41
N LEU A 443 10.76 -8.14 -27.00
CA LEU A 443 11.00 -8.64 -28.35
C LEU A 443 10.96 -10.18 -28.46
N ASN A 444 10.95 -10.90 -27.35
CA ASN A 444 10.85 -12.37 -27.38
C ASN A 444 9.48 -12.83 -27.91
N VAL A 445 9.45 -13.84 -28.77
CA VAL A 445 8.22 -14.43 -29.31
C VAL A 445 7.27 -14.90 -28.20
N SER A 446 7.83 -15.47 -27.13
CA SER A 446 7.06 -15.93 -25.95
C SER A 446 6.34 -14.77 -25.24
N TYR A 447 6.88 -13.57 -25.24
CA TYR A 447 6.19 -12.40 -24.72
C TYR A 447 4.93 -12.10 -25.53
N ALA A 448 5.04 -12.04 -26.87
CA ALA A 448 3.88 -11.81 -27.73
C ALA A 448 2.79 -12.89 -27.55
N GLN A 449 3.19 -14.15 -27.42
CA GLN A 449 2.26 -15.27 -27.15
C GLN A 449 1.53 -15.08 -25.81
N LYS A 450 2.24 -14.68 -24.75
CA LYS A 450 1.63 -14.38 -23.46
C LYS A 450 0.68 -13.20 -23.53
N GLN A 451 1.03 -12.13 -24.25
CA GLN A 451 0.14 -10.97 -24.44
C GLN A 451 -1.17 -11.36 -25.16
N LEU A 452 -1.09 -12.23 -26.18
CA LEU A 452 -2.29 -12.78 -26.82
C LEU A 452 -3.15 -13.60 -25.86
N ALA A 453 -2.52 -14.41 -25.02
CA ALA A 453 -3.23 -15.20 -24.00
C ALA A 453 -3.85 -14.30 -22.89
N ILE A 454 -3.18 -13.21 -22.50
CA ILE A 454 -3.72 -12.20 -21.56
C ILE A 454 -4.96 -11.52 -22.19
N ASN A 455 -4.92 -11.17 -23.48
CA ASN A 455 -6.07 -10.61 -24.18
C ASN A 455 -7.24 -11.60 -24.22
N ALA A 456 -6.99 -12.87 -24.50
CA ALA A 456 -8.01 -13.92 -24.49
C ALA A 456 -8.61 -14.11 -23.06
N LEU A 457 -7.77 -14.09 -22.03
CA LEU A 457 -8.21 -14.12 -20.62
C LEU A 457 -9.10 -12.93 -20.30
N THR A 458 -8.72 -11.72 -20.72
CA THR A 458 -9.49 -10.49 -20.49
C THR A 458 -10.87 -10.56 -21.14
N LEU A 459 -10.96 -11.06 -22.38
CA LEU A 459 -12.24 -11.29 -23.05
C LEU A 459 -13.09 -12.34 -22.35
N SER A 460 -12.47 -13.41 -21.86
CA SER A 460 -13.17 -14.46 -21.11
C SER A 460 -13.72 -13.97 -19.77
N VAL A 461 -12.99 -13.12 -19.06
CA VAL A 461 -13.48 -12.44 -17.84
C VAL A 461 -14.71 -11.58 -18.17
N LYS A 462 -14.63 -10.74 -19.21
CA LYS A 462 -15.77 -9.93 -19.65
C LYS A 462 -17.00 -10.79 -20.01
N ARG A 463 -16.77 -11.94 -20.65
CA ARG A 463 -17.86 -12.91 -20.97
C ARG A 463 -18.47 -13.47 -19.69
N THR A 464 -17.68 -13.80 -18.66
CA THR A 464 -18.20 -14.27 -17.36
C THR A 464 -19.14 -13.23 -16.74
N PHE A 465 -18.74 -11.95 -16.71
CA PHE A 465 -19.61 -10.88 -16.22
C PHE A 465 -20.91 -10.78 -17.00
N SER A 466 -20.84 -10.73 -18.33
CA SER A 466 -22.03 -10.54 -19.17
C SER A 466 -22.97 -11.75 -19.19
N SER A 467 -22.43 -12.99 -19.27
CA SER A 467 -23.24 -14.20 -19.34
C SER A 467 -24.00 -14.51 -18.06
N LEU A 468 -23.44 -14.16 -16.91
CA LEU A 468 -24.05 -14.36 -15.60
C LEU A 468 -24.69 -13.08 -15.05
N ASN A 469 -24.62 -11.98 -15.79
CA ASN A 469 -25.08 -10.66 -15.38
C ASN A 469 -24.59 -10.30 -13.98
N LEU A 470 -23.25 -10.34 -13.79
CA LEU A 470 -22.59 -10.06 -12.51
C LEU A 470 -22.27 -8.58 -12.37
N ASP A 471 -22.37 -8.09 -11.14
CA ASP A 471 -21.83 -6.77 -10.78
C ASP A 471 -20.35 -6.87 -10.44
N VAL A 472 -19.93 -7.92 -9.71
CA VAL A 472 -18.54 -8.11 -9.27
C VAL A 472 -18.17 -9.59 -9.15
N LEU A 473 -16.85 -9.86 -9.20
CA LEU A 473 -16.27 -11.14 -8.82
C LEU A 473 -15.68 -11.03 -7.40
N ILE A 474 -15.82 -12.10 -6.60
CA ILE A 474 -15.24 -12.19 -5.27
C ILE A 474 -14.42 -13.46 -5.09
N TYR A 475 -13.35 -13.34 -4.34
CA TYR A 475 -12.46 -14.46 -3.98
C TYR A 475 -11.57 -14.06 -2.79
N PRO A 476 -10.97 -15.03 -2.05
CA PRO A 476 -10.00 -14.69 -1.02
C PRO A 476 -8.77 -14.06 -1.68
N GLN A 477 -8.23 -13.01 -1.08
CA GLN A 477 -7.01 -12.39 -1.57
C GLN A 477 -5.88 -13.41 -1.68
N GLN A 478 -5.83 -14.35 -0.77
CA GLN A 478 -4.84 -15.40 -0.66
C GLN A 478 -5.46 -16.69 -0.14
N GLN A 479 -5.01 -17.85 -0.65
CA GLN A 479 -5.56 -19.17 -0.32
C GLN A 479 -5.16 -19.66 1.08
N ASN A 480 -4.15 -19.05 1.69
CA ASN A 480 -3.59 -19.39 3.00
C ASN A 480 -3.36 -18.11 3.82
N LEU A 481 -3.10 -18.26 5.11
CA LEU A 481 -2.69 -17.13 5.95
C LEU A 481 -1.39 -16.50 5.44
N PRO A 482 -1.11 -15.21 5.75
CA PRO A 482 0.18 -14.59 5.48
C PRO A 482 1.32 -15.49 5.96
N VAL A 483 2.32 -15.70 5.10
CA VAL A 483 3.38 -16.65 5.37
C VAL A 483 4.24 -16.22 6.57
N ARG A 484 4.90 -17.19 7.19
CA ARG A 484 5.78 -16.92 8.33
C ARG A 484 7.05 -16.20 7.88
N ILE A 485 7.63 -15.43 8.79
CA ILE A 485 8.97 -14.86 8.60
C ILE A 485 9.93 -16.00 8.26
N GLY A 486 10.80 -15.77 7.27
CA GLY A 486 11.73 -16.77 6.76
C GLY A 486 11.17 -17.66 5.64
N SER A 487 9.92 -17.50 5.23
CA SER A 487 9.39 -18.17 4.03
C SER A 487 10.08 -17.68 2.77
N ARG A 488 10.25 -18.58 1.78
CA ARG A 488 10.95 -18.26 0.51
C ARG A 488 10.16 -17.28 -0.37
N ASN A 489 8.84 -17.42 -0.37
CA ASN A 489 7.93 -16.62 -1.18
C ASN A 489 6.55 -16.56 -0.52
N GLN A 490 5.73 -15.68 -1.00
CA GLN A 490 4.31 -15.63 -0.67
C GLN A 490 3.54 -16.54 -1.64
N TYR A 491 3.28 -17.77 -1.26
CA TYR A 491 2.49 -18.72 -2.07
C TYR A 491 0.97 -18.52 -1.88
N GLY A 492 0.18 -19.17 -2.75
CA GLY A 492 -1.28 -19.15 -2.68
C GLY A 492 -1.93 -17.82 -3.03
N ARG A 493 -1.28 -16.98 -3.84
CA ARG A 493 -1.76 -15.66 -4.27
C ARG A 493 -2.82 -15.79 -5.36
N ASN A 494 -3.91 -15.03 -5.26
CA ASN A 494 -4.98 -14.97 -6.26
C ASN A 494 -4.98 -13.68 -7.09
N GLY A 495 -4.17 -12.70 -6.73
CA GLY A 495 -4.19 -11.36 -7.32
C GLY A 495 -3.76 -11.26 -8.79
N ILE A 496 -3.18 -12.32 -9.37
CA ILE A 496 -2.65 -12.30 -10.74
C ILE A 496 -3.73 -12.06 -11.80
N LEU A 497 -4.97 -12.49 -11.59
CA LEU A 497 -6.06 -12.32 -12.54
C LEU A 497 -6.30 -10.83 -12.86
N ALA A 498 -6.56 -10.03 -11.84
CA ALA A 498 -6.80 -8.60 -12.00
C ALA A 498 -5.54 -7.85 -12.50
N ALA A 499 -4.36 -8.31 -12.10
CA ALA A 499 -3.09 -7.75 -12.54
C ALA A 499 -2.92 -7.82 -14.07
N LEU A 500 -3.11 -9.00 -14.65
CA LEU A 500 -2.95 -9.23 -16.08
C LEU A 500 -4.06 -8.55 -16.89
N THR A 501 -5.31 -8.65 -16.43
CA THR A 501 -6.47 -8.10 -17.14
C THR A 501 -6.63 -6.58 -16.98
N GLY A 502 -5.90 -5.97 -16.03
CA GLY A 502 -5.98 -4.53 -15.74
C GLY A 502 -7.27 -4.11 -15.03
N ASN A 503 -8.01 -5.06 -14.48
CA ASN A 503 -9.26 -4.81 -13.76
C ASN A 503 -9.03 -4.13 -12.40
N PRO A 504 -9.98 -3.27 -11.96
CA PRO A 504 -9.94 -2.68 -10.63
C PRO A 504 -10.38 -3.69 -9.57
N VAL A 505 -9.78 -3.55 -8.37
CA VAL A 505 -10.10 -4.41 -7.22
C VAL A 505 -10.10 -3.60 -5.93
N VAL A 506 -11.14 -3.74 -5.14
CA VAL A 506 -11.15 -3.32 -3.73
C VAL A 506 -10.90 -4.54 -2.85
N THR A 507 -9.94 -4.46 -1.94
CA THR A 507 -9.77 -5.44 -0.87
C THR A 507 -10.52 -4.99 0.36
N VAL A 508 -11.29 -5.90 0.95
CA VAL A 508 -12.04 -5.66 2.20
C VAL A 508 -11.66 -6.71 3.25
N PRO A 509 -11.63 -6.39 4.55
CA PRO A 509 -11.51 -7.39 5.60
C PRO A 509 -12.67 -8.38 5.54
N ALA A 510 -12.37 -9.68 5.56
CA ALA A 510 -13.38 -10.76 5.55
C ALA A 510 -13.48 -11.50 6.89
N GLY A 511 -12.44 -11.42 7.71
CA GLY A 511 -12.38 -12.09 9.01
C GLY A 511 -10.96 -12.17 9.57
N TYR A 512 -10.79 -13.07 10.54
CA TYR A 512 -9.53 -13.32 11.23
C TYR A 512 -9.28 -14.82 11.37
N SER A 513 -8.02 -15.20 11.54
CA SER A 513 -7.64 -16.62 11.65
C SER A 513 -8.17 -17.29 12.93
N ASN A 514 -8.38 -16.53 13.98
CA ASN A 514 -8.86 -17.00 15.27
C ASN A 514 -9.92 -16.06 15.85
N ARG A 515 -10.54 -16.51 16.97
CA ARG A 515 -11.40 -15.69 17.82
C ARG A 515 -10.95 -15.84 19.26
N ASP A 516 -10.78 -14.73 19.96
CA ASP A 516 -10.54 -14.75 21.40
C ASP A 516 -11.82 -15.24 22.09
N ILE A 517 -11.79 -16.46 22.61
CA ILE A 517 -12.95 -17.11 23.25
C ILE A 517 -13.37 -16.44 24.55
N PHE A 518 -12.44 -15.76 25.24
CA PHE A 518 -12.73 -15.09 26.51
C PHE A 518 -13.38 -13.72 26.32
N ARG A 519 -12.96 -13.00 25.26
CA ARG A 519 -13.47 -11.66 24.94
C ARG A 519 -14.49 -11.65 23.81
N ASN A 520 -14.69 -12.80 23.15
CA ASN A 520 -15.55 -12.98 22.00
C ASN A 520 -15.27 -12.01 20.83
N ILE A 521 -14.01 -11.59 20.65
CA ILE A 521 -13.56 -10.69 19.60
C ILE A 521 -12.70 -11.44 18.56
N PRO A 522 -12.70 -10.98 17.28
CA PRO A 522 -11.77 -11.49 16.28
C PRO A 522 -10.33 -11.33 16.74
N SER A 523 -9.50 -12.34 16.54
CA SER A 523 -8.09 -12.36 16.93
C SER A 523 -7.25 -13.12 15.91
N GLY A 524 -5.92 -13.05 16.06
CA GLY A 524 -4.99 -13.64 15.10
C GLY A 524 -4.81 -12.76 13.86
N VAL A 525 -4.46 -13.39 12.75
CA VAL A 525 -4.10 -12.68 11.52
C VAL A 525 -5.36 -12.34 10.73
N PRO A 526 -5.48 -11.11 10.20
CA PRO A 526 -6.57 -10.72 9.32
C PRO A 526 -6.58 -11.52 8.01
N ILE A 527 -7.77 -11.66 7.45
CA ILE A 527 -8.04 -12.32 6.16
C ILE A 527 -8.87 -11.35 5.32
N GLY A 528 -8.41 -11.08 4.09
CA GLY A 528 -9.09 -10.21 3.15
C GLY A 528 -9.80 -10.95 2.03
N MET A 529 -10.89 -10.36 1.54
CA MET A 529 -11.59 -10.72 0.33
C MET A 529 -11.34 -9.65 -0.74
N GLU A 530 -11.09 -10.07 -1.96
CA GLU A 530 -11.03 -9.19 -3.12
C GLU A 530 -12.41 -9.10 -3.78
N ILE A 531 -12.77 -7.87 -4.18
CA ILE A 531 -13.96 -7.53 -4.96
C ILE A 531 -13.45 -6.93 -6.25
N MET A 532 -13.55 -7.67 -7.35
CA MET A 532 -13.04 -7.27 -8.67
C MET A 532 -14.20 -6.84 -9.57
N GLY A 533 -14.06 -5.66 -10.19
CA GLY A 533 -15.00 -5.11 -11.17
C GLY A 533 -14.49 -5.17 -12.60
N LEU A 534 -15.29 -4.64 -13.53
CA LEU A 534 -14.84 -4.33 -14.87
C LEU A 534 -14.00 -3.03 -14.89
N PRO A 535 -13.14 -2.83 -15.88
CA PRO A 535 -12.37 -1.59 -15.99
C PRO A 535 -13.26 -0.36 -15.96
N TRP A 536 -12.82 0.66 -15.21
CA TRP A 536 -13.47 1.96 -15.05
C TRP A 536 -14.74 1.96 -14.18
N GLU A 537 -14.94 0.88 -13.39
CA GLU A 537 -16.10 0.73 -12.50
C GLU A 537 -15.72 0.89 -11.00
N GLU A 538 -14.75 1.73 -10.71
CA GLU A 538 -14.30 1.99 -9.34
C GLU A 538 -15.43 2.55 -8.46
N GLU A 539 -16.33 3.36 -9.01
CA GLU A 539 -17.49 3.89 -8.31
C GLU A 539 -18.39 2.76 -7.79
N THR A 540 -18.73 1.80 -8.64
CA THR A 540 -19.51 0.61 -8.28
C THR A 540 -18.80 -0.22 -7.22
N LEU A 541 -17.48 -0.43 -7.38
CA LEU A 541 -16.68 -1.21 -6.42
C LEU A 541 -16.65 -0.56 -5.04
N LEU A 542 -16.39 0.75 -4.97
CA LEU A 542 -16.35 1.49 -3.71
C LEU A 542 -17.72 1.49 -3.04
N SER A 543 -18.80 1.66 -3.81
CA SER A 543 -20.17 1.58 -3.30
C SER A 543 -20.47 0.20 -2.67
N ILE A 544 -20.13 -0.90 -3.38
CA ILE A 544 -20.33 -2.25 -2.85
C ILE A 544 -19.46 -2.49 -1.61
N ALA A 545 -18.20 -2.05 -1.64
CA ALA A 545 -17.28 -2.18 -0.52
C ALA A 545 -17.77 -1.42 0.73
N ALA A 546 -18.31 -0.19 0.56
CA ALA A 546 -18.87 0.59 1.66
C ALA A 546 -20.09 -0.08 2.28
N ARG A 547 -20.96 -0.69 1.47
CA ARG A 547 -22.09 -1.48 1.98
C ARG A 547 -21.63 -2.72 2.75
N ILE A 548 -20.56 -3.39 2.29
CA ILE A 548 -19.98 -4.54 3.01
C ILE A 548 -19.35 -4.07 4.33
N GLU A 549 -18.65 -2.92 4.33
CA GLU A 549 -18.09 -2.32 5.56
C GLU A 549 -19.20 -2.02 6.58
N ALA A 550 -20.35 -1.52 6.12
CA ALA A 550 -21.50 -1.19 6.97
C ALA A 550 -22.24 -2.41 7.54
N LEU A 551 -22.11 -3.61 6.94
CA LEU A 551 -22.77 -4.83 7.46
C LEU A 551 -22.27 -5.21 8.86
N GLU A 552 -21.00 -5.07 9.11
CA GLU A 552 -20.37 -5.38 10.40
C GLU A 552 -18.98 -4.70 10.48
N LYS A 553 -18.67 -4.12 11.62
CA LYS A 553 -17.32 -3.64 11.90
C LYS A 553 -16.35 -4.83 12.04
N ILE A 554 -15.93 -5.39 10.91
CA ILE A 554 -15.02 -6.55 10.88
C ILE A 554 -13.63 -6.15 11.36
N ARG A 555 -13.17 -4.94 10.98
CA ARG A 555 -11.85 -4.47 11.35
C ARG A 555 -11.71 -4.30 12.86
N THR A 556 -10.67 -4.91 13.42
CA THR A 556 -10.20 -4.75 14.81
C THR A 556 -8.76 -4.24 14.76
N PRO A 557 -8.38 -3.18 15.50
CA PRO A 557 -7.01 -2.70 15.51
C PRO A 557 -6.05 -3.74 16.11
N PRO A 558 -4.77 -3.76 15.69
CA PRO A 558 -3.76 -4.61 16.30
C PRO A 558 -3.46 -4.14 17.74
N ILE A 559 -3.14 -5.09 18.62
CA ILE A 559 -2.70 -4.78 19.97
C ILE A 559 -1.21 -4.49 19.95
N LEU A 560 -0.85 -3.23 19.82
CA LEU A 560 0.53 -2.79 19.81
C LEU A 560 1.12 -2.82 21.22
N LYS A 561 2.32 -3.36 21.36
CA LYS A 561 3.05 -3.35 22.62
C LYS A 561 4.18 -2.35 22.51
N ALA A 562 4.11 -1.27 23.27
CA ALA A 562 5.22 -0.33 23.40
C ALA A 562 6.45 -1.02 23.98
N LYS A 563 7.63 -0.63 23.55
CA LYS A 563 8.88 -1.08 24.14
C LYS A 563 9.13 -0.37 25.46
N LYS A 564 9.44 -1.11 26.52
CA LYS A 564 9.46 -0.57 27.90
C LYS A 564 10.66 0.32 28.26
N ARG A 565 11.71 0.55 27.43
CA ARG A 565 12.86 1.40 27.81
C ARG A 565 13.63 1.97 26.60
N LYS A 566 14.06 3.24 26.71
CA LYS A 566 15.01 3.90 25.80
C LYS A 566 16.34 3.15 25.57
N GLY A 567 16.75 2.26 26.52
CA GLY A 567 18.01 1.49 26.42
C GLY A 567 17.93 0.20 25.59
N ASP A 568 16.73 -0.20 25.17
CA ASP A 568 16.54 -1.43 24.39
C ASP A 568 16.43 -1.21 22.88
N TYR A 569 16.42 0.04 22.42
CA TYR A 569 16.23 0.39 21.02
C TYR A 569 17.30 -0.25 20.12
N GLY A 570 18.57 -0.12 20.51
CA GLY A 570 19.69 -0.74 19.81
C GLY A 570 19.61 -2.26 19.78
N LYS A 571 19.32 -2.88 20.93
CA LYS A 571 19.22 -4.33 21.04
C LYS A 571 18.06 -4.93 20.25
N TRP A 572 16.95 -4.19 20.09
CA TRP A 572 15.83 -4.70 19.29
C TRP A 572 16.11 -4.60 17.79
N ILE A 573 16.76 -3.52 17.34
CA ILE A 573 17.26 -3.40 15.96
C ILE A 573 18.30 -4.48 15.69
N GLU A 574 19.19 -4.76 16.65
CA GLU A 574 20.16 -5.85 16.56
C GLU A 574 19.50 -7.23 16.50
N ASN A 575 18.38 -7.43 17.18
CA ASN A 575 17.60 -8.67 17.20
C ASN A 575 16.55 -8.75 16.08
N THR A 576 16.31 -7.66 15.32
CA THR A 576 15.44 -7.74 14.15
C THR A 576 16.14 -8.60 13.10
N PRO A 577 15.46 -9.59 12.52
CA PRO A 577 16.05 -10.39 11.46
C PRO A 577 16.56 -9.49 10.34
N LYS A 578 17.86 -9.49 10.13
CA LYS A 578 18.51 -8.76 9.04
C LYS A 578 18.78 -9.72 7.91
N VAL A 579 18.55 -9.25 6.68
CA VAL A 579 18.93 -10.02 5.50
C VAL A 579 20.45 -9.95 5.37
N VAL A 580 21.13 -11.08 5.56
CA VAL A 580 22.57 -11.22 5.34
C VAL A 580 22.75 -12.21 4.20
N PRO A 581 23.11 -11.76 2.99
CA PRO A 581 23.29 -12.67 1.87
C PRO A 581 24.51 -13.57 2.10
N ASP A 582 24.34 -14.85 1.89
CA ASP A 582 25.46 -15.77 1.70
C ASP A 582 25.82 -15.84 0.22
N ARG A 583 26.87 -15.14 -0.16
CA ARG A 583 27.35 -15.04 -1.54
C ARG A 583 27.80 -16.38 -2.12
N LYS A 584 28.22 -17.33 -1.28
CA LYS A 584 28.69 -18.64 -1.73
C LYS A 584 27.53 -19.61 -1.98
N ASN A 585 26.34 -19.35 -1.43
CA ASN A 585 25.22 -20.28 -1.46
C ASN A 585 23.85 -19.57 -1.47
N ILE A 586 23.73 -18.56 -2.33
CA ILE A 586 22.57 -17.68 -2.43
C ILE A 586 21.25 -18.47 -2.57
N HIS A 587 21.24 -19.57 -3.34
CA HIS A 587 20.03 -20.36 -3.58
C HIS A 587 19.59 -21.21 -2.41
N SER A 588 20.51 -21.71 -1.60
CA SER A 588 20.22 -22.65 -0.52
C SER A 588 19.97 -21.97 0.83
N MET A 589 20.40 -20.73 0.98
CA MET A 589 20.38 -20.02 2.27
C MET A 589 19.08 -19.26 2.54
N TYR A 590 18.30 -18.91 1.50
CA TYR A 590 17.02 -18.27 1.73
C TYR A 590 15.94 -19.33 2.01
N PRO A 591 15.14 -19.19 3.08
CA PRO A 591 15.13 -18.11 4.05
C PRO A 591 16.06 -18.36 5.25
N LEU A 592 16.65 -19.54 5.37
CA LEU A 592 17.28 -20.01 6.62
C LEU A 592 18.54 -19.24 7.00
N GLY A 593 19.27 -18.73 6.01
CA GLY A 593 20.52 -18.01 6.25
C GLY A 593 20.44 -16.49 6.18
N LEU A 594 19.28 -15.95 5.83
CA LEU A 594 19.12 -14.49 5.67
C LEU A 594 19.02 -13.74 6.98
N TYR A 595 18.55 -14.40 8.02
CA TYR A 595 18.27 -13.80 9.30
C TYR A 595 19.33 -14.26 10.30
N ARG A 596 20.33 -13.41 10.55
CA ARG A 596 21.21 -13.56 11.71
C ARG A 596 20.67 -12.71 12.83
N VAL A 597 20.31 -13.35 13.93
CA VAL A 597 20.14 -12.68 15.22
C VAL A 597 21.55 -12.57 15.80
N ASN A 598 22.12 -11.37 15.82
CA ASN A 598 23.38 -11.10 16.51
C ASN A 598 23.14 -11.04 18.00
#